data_3b32ae46009ef11283518dbb5aed0d95
#
_entry.id   3b32ae46009ef11283518dbb5aed0d95
#
_cell.length_a   1.000
_cell.length_b   1.000
_cell.length_c   1.000
_cell.angle_alpha   90.00
_cell.angle_beta   90.00
_cell.angle_gamma   90.00
#
_symmetry.space_group_name_H-M   'P 1'
#
loop_
_entity.id
_entity.type
_entity.pdbx_description
1 polymer ?
#
loop_
_entity_poly.entity_id
_entity_poly.type
_entity_poly.pdbx_seq_one_letter_code
_entity_poly.pdbx_strand_id
1 'polypeptide(L)'
;RDPEMSRGLGDVYKRQNIILAANQAKAMTEDKNIIVVPTKTVPQGITAMISYVPEKSAEENEEAMTEGIQMVKTGQVTYAVRDTHIDEKEIHQGDIMGLGDHGLLAVGQDILTVAEETIRAMVDEDSELISIYYGEDMSEEDAESLGEKIEQAYPDCDVEVNYGGQPIYYCVVSVE
;
A
#
# COMPACT_ATOMS: atom_id res chain seq x y z
N ARG A 1 -0.30 11.51 26.94
CA ARG A 1 -1.32 11.58 25.89
C ARG A 1 -0.63 11.43 24.58
N ASP A 2 -0.77 10.29 24.07
CA ASP A 2 0.25 9.66 23.28
C ASP A 2 0.09 9.94 21.79
N PRO A 3 1.02 10.61 21.13
CA PRO A 3 0.97 10.85 19.70
C PRO A 3 1.67 9.75 18.87
N GLU A 4 1.98 8.60 19.46
CA GLU A 4 2.68 7.52 18.79
C GLU A 4 1.90 6.19 18.75
N MET A 5 0.64 6.26 18.40
CA MET A 5 -0.02 5.09 17.84
C MET A 5 0.74 4.68 16.58
N SER A 6 0.98 3.38 16.47
CA SER A 6 1.76 2.68 15.46
C SER A 6 2.03 3.50 14.18
N ARG A 7 3.28 3.56 13.72
CA ARG A 7 3.64 4.35 12.53
C ARG A 7 2.75 4.07 11.31
N GLY A 8 2.24 2.83 11.16
CA GLY A 8 1.30 2.49 10.09
C GLY A 8 -0.06 3.19 10.20
N LEU A 9 -0.68 3.23 11.38
CA LEU A 9 -1.90 4.01 11.63
C LEU A 9 -1.63 5.52 11.57
N GLY A 10 -0.43 5.97 11.98
CA GLY A 10 0.01 7.36 11.86
C GLY A 10 0.12 7.83 10.41
N ASP A 11 0.53 6.96 9.50
CA ASP A 11 0.67 7.29 8.08
C ASP A 11 -0.68 7.39 7.38
N VAL A 12 -1.64 6.54 7.70
CA VAL A 12 -3.03 6.66 7.22
C VAL A 12 -3.65 7.99 7.68
N TYR A 13 -3.42 8.39 8.93
CA TYR A 13 -3.90 9.65 9.48
C TYR A 13 -3.22 10.86 8.84
N LYS A 14 -1.92 10.81 8.59
CA LYS A 14 -1.17 11.86 7.88
C LYS A 14 -1.66 12.05 6.45
N ARG A 15 -1.97 10.95 5.75
CA ARG A 15 -2.47 11.01 4.36
C ARG A 15 -3.88 11.58 4.28
N GLN A 16 -4.75 11.29 5.23
CA GLN A 16 -6.05 11.96 5.34
C GLN A 16 -5.90 13.48 5.50
N ASN A 17 -4.93 13.94 6.28
CA ASN A 17 -4.64 15.36 6.44
C ASN A 17 -4.11 16.01 5.15
N ILE A 18 -3.33 15.26 4.34
CA ILE A 18 -2.86 15.74 3.02
C ILE A 18 -4.04 15.90 2.06
N ILE A 19 -4.94 14.92 1.99
CA ILE A 19 -6.15 14.99 1.16
C ILE A 19 -7.02 16.17 1.60
N LEU A 20 -7.18 16.38 2.90
CA LEU A 20 -7.94 17.50 3.44
C LEU A 20 -7.31 18.84 3.05
N ALA A 21 -5.99 18.97 3.17
CA ALA A 21 -5.25 20.17 2.76
C ALA A 21 -5.36 20.44 1.24
N ALA A 22 -5.29 19.38 0.42
CA ALA A 22 -5.48 19.47 -1.02
C ALA A 22 -6.91 19.97 -1.37
N ASN A 23 -7.94 19.44 -0.69
CA ASN A 23 -9.32 19.89 -0.87
C ASN A 23 -9.53 21.35 -0.41
N GLN A 24 -8.86 21.78 0.64
CA GLN A 24 -8.87 23.19 1.05
C GLN A 24 -8.21 24.09 0.00
N ALA A 25 -7.06 23.70 -0.54
CA ALA A 25 -6.39 24.43 -1.62
C ALA A 25 -7.28 24.49 -2.88
N LYS A 26 -7.96 23.40 -3.25
CA LYS A 26 -8.96 23.37 -4.31
C LYS A 26 -10.05 24.43 -4.08
N ALA A 27 -10.62 24.46 -2.87
CA ALA A 27 -11.70 25.40 -2.52
C ALA A 27 -11.27 26.86 -2.52
N MET A 28 -9.99 27.16 -2.32
CA MET A 28 -9.42 28.51 -2.32
C MET A 28 -8.95 28.98 -3.70
N THR A 29 -8.99 28.12 -4.71
CA THR A 29 -8.50 28.41 -6.07
C THR A 29 -9.68 28.67 -6.99
N GLU A 30 -9.79 29.88 -7.50
CA GLU A 30 -10.91 30.33 -8.34
C GLU A 30 -10.57 30.34 -9.84
N ASP A 31 -9.29 30.42 -10.19
CA ASP A 31 -8.80 30.62 -11.57
C ASP A 31 -8.41 29.32 -12.29
N LYS A 32 -8.54 28.17 -11.63
CA LYS A 32 -8.17 26.84 -12.16
C LYS A 32 -9.19 25.78 -11.77
N ASN A 33 -9.43 24.83 -12.67
CA ASN A 33 -10.15 23.61 -12.33
C ASN A 33 -9.18 22.62 -11.68
N ILE A 34 -9.32 22.41 -10.37
CA ILE A 34 -8.49 21.50 -9.60
C ILE A 34 -9.34 20.28 -9.19
N ILE A 35 -8.86 19.09 -9.52
CA ILE A 35 -9.44 17.82 -9.10
C ILE A 35 -8.46 17.14 -8.13
N VAL A 36 -8.98 16.64 -7.01
CA VAL A 36 -8.21 15.90 -6.03
C VAL A 36 -8.64 14.44 -6.07
N VAL A 37 -7.76 13.58 -6.56
CA VAL A 37 -7.96 12.12 -6.53
C VAL A 37 -7.49 11.60 -5.16
N PRO A 38 -8.37 10.99 -4.34
CA PRO A 38 -8.11 10.73 -2.93
C PRO A 38 -7.29 9.44 -2.71
N THR A 39 -6.11 9.34 -3.31
CA THR A 39 -5.20 8.20 -3.11
C THR A 39 -4.66 8.18 -1.70
N LYS A 40 -4.61 7.00 -1.08
CA LYS A 40 -4.10 6.79 0.29
C LYS A 40 -2.75 6.08 0.31
N THR A 41 -2.37 5.45 -0.78
CA THR A 41 -1.14 4.66 -0.90
C THR A 41 -0.41 5.01 -2.19
N VAL A 42 0.89 4.71 -2.26
CA VAL A 42 1.68 4.92 -3.49
C VAL A 42 1.17 4.06 -4.63
N PRO A 43 0.88 2.74 -4.43
CA PRO A 43 0.26 1.93 -5.50
C PRO A 43 -1.03 2.54 -6.04
N GLN A 44 -1.96 2.99 -5.19
CA GLN A 44 -3.16 3.71 -5.64
C GLN A 44 -2.82 4.94 -6.50
N GLY A 45 -1.77 5.67 -6.12
CA GLY A 45 -1.29 6.82 -6.91
C GLY A 45 -0.78 6.41 -8.29
N ILE A 46 -0.08 5.31 -8.39
CA ILE A 46 0.43 4.76 -9.65
C ILE A 46 -0.74 4.35 -10.55
N THR A 47 -1.69 3.58 -10.04
CA THR A 47 -2.87 3.13 -10.80
C THR A 47 -3.74 4.30 -11.23
N ALA A 48 -3.94 5.30 -10.37
CA ALA A 48 -4.61 6.54 -10.75
C ALA A 48 -3.93 7.24 -11.93
N MET A 49 -2.60 7.34 -11.92
CA MET A 49 -1.84 7.94 -13.03
C MET A 49 -1.95 7.14 -14.33
N ILE A 50 -1.95 5.82 -14.26
CA ILE A 50 -2.12 4.92 -15.41
C ILE A 50 -3.53 5.06 -16.00
N SER A 51 -4.54 5.28 -15.15
CA SER A 51 -5.94 5.45 -15.57
C SER A 51 -6.22 6.80 -16.23
N TYR A 52 -5.28 7.74 -16.18
CA TYR A 52 -5.43 9.06 -16.79
C TYR A 52 -5.29 9.01 -18.32
N VAL A 53 -6.26 9.59 -19.03
CA VAL A 53 -6.28 9.68 -20.51
C VAL A 53 -6.32 11.16 -20.91
N PRO A 54 -5.29 11.70 -21.57
CA PRO A 54 -5.21 13.13 -21.90
C PRO A 54 -6.36 13.67 -22.78
N GLU A 55 -6.97 12.82 -23.59
CA GLU A 55 -8.04 13.16 -24.52
C GLU A 55 -9.42 13.24 -23.87
N LYS A 56 -9.56 12.74 -22.63
CA LYS A 56 -10.80 12.80 -21.86
C LYS A 56 -10.93 14.12 -21.11
N SER A 57 -12.16 14.48 -20.77
CA SER A 57 -12.44 15.64 -19.91
C SER A 57 -11.88 15.44 -18.51
N ALA A 58 -11.82 16.52 -17.73
CA ALA A 58 -11.36 16.47 -16.35
C ALA A 58 -12.25 15.56 -15.48
N GLU A 59 -13.57 15.64 -15.71
CA GLU A 59 -14.58 14.86 -15.00
C GLU A 59 -14.50 13.37 -15.35
N GLU A 60 -14.34 13.03 -16.61
CA GLU A 60 -14.15 11.64 -17.06
C GLU A 60 -12.84 11.02 -16.53
N ASN A 61 -11.79 11.83 -16.39
CA ASN A 61 -10.53 11.40 -15.78
C ASN A 61 -10.67 11.25 -14.27
N GLU A 62 -11.38 12.15 -13.56
CA GLU A 62 -11.66 12.02 -12.13
C GLU A 62 -12.37 10.69 -11.84
N GLU A 63 -13.40 10.35 -12.64
CA GLU A 63 -14.14 9.10 -12.52
C GLU A 63 -13.24 7.88 -12.76
N ALA A 64 -12.52 7.83 -13.88
CA ALA A 64 -11.66 6.70 -14.23
C ALA A 64 -10.52 6.49 -13.22
N MET A 65 -9.87 7.57 -12.77
CA MET A 65 -8.81 7.51 -11.76
C MET A 65 -9.35 7.08 -10.39
N THR A 66 -10.56 7.54 -10.02
CA THR A 66 -11.20 7.17 -8.76
C THR A 66 -11.66 5.72 -8.75
N GLU A 67 -12.19 5.22 -9.86
CA GLU A 67 -12.53 3.80 -10.03
C GLU A 67 -11.27 2.94 -9.96
N GLY A 68 -10.20 3.32 -10.66
CA GLY A 68 -8.93 2.59 -10.65
C GLY A 68 -8.37 2.39 -9.24
N ILE A 69 -8.35 3.43 -8.41
CA ILE A 69 -7.82 3.30 -7.05
C ILE A 69 -8.64 2.41 -6.11
N GLN A 70 -9.90 2.16 -6.42
CA GLN A 70 -10.74 1.25 -5.62
C GLN A 70 -10.41 -0.22 -5.85
N MET A 71 -9.81 -0.55 -6.98
CA MET A 71 -9.38 -1.92 -7.31
C MET A 71 -8.07 -2.29 -6.61
N VAL A 72 -7.30 -1.30 -6.15
CA VAL A 72 -5.97 -1.50 -5.56
C VAL A 72 -6.07 -1.82 -4.08
N LYS A 73 -5.72 -3.02 -3.69
CA LYS A 73 -5.45 -3.41 -2.30
C LYS A 73 -3.98 -3.17 -1.99
N THR A 74 -3.67 -2.57 -0.85
CA THR A 74 -2.26 -2.30 -0.47
C THR A 74 -1.91 -2.98 0.83
N GLY A 75 -0.77 -3.69 0.84
CA GLY A 75 -0.13 -4.25 2.02
C GLY A 75 1.22 -3.56 2.29
N GLN A 76 1.61 -3.51 3.55
CA GLN A 76 2.89 -2.94 3.99
C GLN A 76 3.52 -3.87 5.02
N VAL A 77 4.77 -4.27 4.80
CA VAL A 77 5.53 -5.10 5.73
C VAL A 77 6.56 -4.23 6.45
N THR A 78 6.47 -4.20 7.77
CA THR A 78 7.32 -3.38 8.64
C THR A 78 7.57 -4.08 9.97
N TYR A 79 8.24 -3.43 10.89
CA TYR A 79 8.53 -3.97 12.23
C TYR A 79 7.84 -3.18 13.33
N ALA A 80 7.53 -3.85 14.43
CA ALA A 80 6.97 -3.24 15.63
C ALA A 80 8.08 -2.50 16.41
N VAL A 81 7.89 -1.21 16.62
CA VAL A 81 8.86 -0.38 17.41
C VAL A 81 8.68 -0.52 18.92
N ARG A 82 7.59 -1.12 19.37
CA ARG A 82 7.23 -1.37 20.77
C ARG A 82 6.19 -2.47 20.88
N ASP A 83 6.00 -3.00 22.08
CA ASP A 83 4.90 -3.90 22.38
C ASP A 83 3.56 -3.19 22.20
N THR A 84 2.64 -3.85 21.54
CA THR A 84 1.29 -3.32 21.26
C THR A 84 0.27 -4.44 21.08
N HIS A 85 -1.00 -4.07 21.05
CA HIS A 85 -2.11 -4.97 20.70
C HIS A 85 -2.82 -4.40 19.48
N ILE A 86 -2.97 -5.23 18.45
CA ILE A 86 -3.75 -4.91 17.25
C ILE A 86 -4.66 -6.12 16.95
N ASP A 87 -5.96 -5.87 16.78
CA ASP A 87 -6.94 -6.91 16.42
C ASP A 87 -6.85 -8.17 17.32
N GLU A 88 -6.79 -7.96 18.65
CA GLU A 88 -6.67 -9.01 19.68
C GLU A 88 -5.36 -9.82 19.66
N LYS A 89 -4.39 -9.47 18.80
CA LYS A 89 -3.05 -10.09 18.77
C LYS A 89 -2.07 -9.28 19.59
N GLU A 90 -1.31 -9.97 20.42
CA GLU A 90 -0.12 -9.39 21.08
C GLU A 90 1.02 -9.30 20.09
N ILE A 91 1.62 -8.14 19.99
CA ILE A 91 2.76 -7.85 19.11
C ILE A 91 3.87 -7.34 19.99
N HIS A 92 5.04 -7.96 19.90
CA HIS A 92 6.20 -7.57 20.66
C HIS A 92 7.12 -6.68 19.82
N GLN A 93 7.91 -5.87 20.52
CA GLN A 93 8.94 -5.06 19.88
C GLN A 93 9.88 -5.92 19.04
N GLY A 94 10.03 -5.56 17.77
CA GLY A 94 10.86 -6.29 16.81
C GLY A 94 10.10 -7.33 15.98
N ASP A 95 8.84 -7.64 16.30
CA ASP A 95 8.00 -8.47 15.45
C ASP A 95 7.81 -7.82 14.07
N ILE A 96 7.79 -8.64 13.05
CA ILE A 96 7.46 -8.21 11.69
C ILE A 96 5.95 -8.24 11.53
N MET A 97 5.40 -7.16 10.97
CA MET A 97 3.96 -6.99 10.77
C MET A 97 3.63 -6.77 9.30
N GLY A 98 2.62 -7.45 8.82
CA GLY A 98 1.96 -7.17 7.55
C GLY A 98 0.67 -6.40 7.80
N LEU A 99 0.59 -5.18 7.32
CA LEU A 99 -0.55 -4.28 7.49
C LEU A 99 -1.26 -4.10 6.15
N GLY A 100 -2.56 -4.33 6.12
CA GLY A 100 -3.41 -4.06 4.96
C GLY A 100 -4.23 -2.78 5.11
N ASP A 101 -5.14 -2.55 4.17
CA ASP A 101 -6.00 -1.37 4.17
C ASP A 101 -6.93 -1.30 5.39
N HIS A 102 -7.27 -2.42 5.99
CA HIS A 102 -8.25 -2.53 7.08
C HIS A 102 -7.66 -3.02 8.40
N GLY A 103 -6.36 -3.26 8.50
CA GLY A 103 -5.73 -3.70 9.74
C GLY A 103 -4.58 -4.67 9.56
N LEU A 104 -4.31 -5.46 10.60
CA LEU A 104 -3.22 -6.42 10.65
C LEU A 104 -3.59 -7.68 9.84
N LEU A 105 -2.76 -8.02 8.86
CA LEU A 105 -2.91 -9.24 8.04
C LEU A 105 -2.04 -10.39 8.55
N ALA A 106 -0.79 -10.08 8.89
CA ALA A 106 0.18 -11.08 9.34
C ALA A 106 1.09 -10.54 10.45
N VAL A 107 1.64 -11.41 11.28
CA VAL A 107 2.67 -11.08 12.27
C VAL A 107 3.58 -12.29 12.48
N GLY A 108 4.88 -12.05 12.58
CA GLY A 108 5.88 -13.10 12.79
C GLY A 108 7.27 -12.55 13.05
N GLN A 109 8.28 -13.40 12.90
CA GLN A 109 9.69 -13.06 13.15
C GLN A 109 10.52 -13.02 11.87
N ASP A 110 9.98 -13.53 10.77
CA ASP A 110 10.67 -13.62 9.48
C ASP A 110 10.00 -12.75 8.43
N ILE A 111 10.78 -11.90 7.76
CA ILE A 111 10.29 -10.91 6.80
C ILE A 111 9.60 -11.58 5.60
N LEU A 112 10.23 -12.61 5.03
CA LEU A 112 9.71 -13.28 3.84
C LEU A 112 8.41 -14.02 4.14
N THR A 113 8.35 -14.70 5.28
CA THR A 113 7.14 -15.39 5.72
C THR A 113 5.98 -14.43 5.93
N VAL A 114 6.22 -13.32 6.65
CA VAL A 114 5.18 -12.31 6.89
C VAL A 114 4.76 -11.62 5.60
N ALA A 115 5.68 -11.34 4.68
CA ALA A 115 5.36 -10.77 3.38
C ALA A 115 4.50 -11.72 2.54
N GLU A 116 4.85 -13.00 2.49
CA GLU A 116 4.06 -14.03 1.80
C GLU A 116 2.66 -14.16 2.39
N GLU A 117 2.53 -14.24 3.73
CA GLU A 117 1.23 -14.30 4.41
C GLU A 117 0.39 -13.04 4.18
N THR A 118 1.02 -11.87 4.13
CA THR A 118 0.36 -10.60 3.83
C THR A 118 -0.23 -10.62 2.42
N ILE A 119 0.55 -11.04 1.42
CA ILE A 119 0.07 -11.15 0.04
C ILE A 119 -1.07 -12.16 -0.06
N ARG A 120 -0.92 -13.34 0.56
CA ARG A 120 -1.96 -14.39 0.56
C ARG A 120 -3.28 -13.92 1.18
N ALA A 121 -3.23 -13.03 2.17
CA ALA A 121 -4.42 -12.46 2.79
C ALA A 121 -5.12 -11.39 1.92
N MET A 122 -4.43 -10.87 0.91
CA MET A 122 -4.94 -9.83 0.02
C MET A 122 -5.47 -10.36 -1.31
N VAL A 123 -4.88 -11.47 -1.81
CA VAL A 123 -5.24 -12.07 -3.09
C VAL A 123 -6.62 -12.74 -2.99
N ASP A 124 -7.45 -12.53 -4.01
CA ASP A 124 -8.73 -13.18 -4.21
C ASP A 124 -8.89 -13.66 -5.67
N GLU A 125 -10.08 -14.13 -6.02
CA GLU A 125 -10.39 -14.71 -7.35
C GLU A 125 -10.39 -13.67 -8.49
N ASP A 126 -10.48 -12.37 -8.16
CA ASP A 126 -10.48 -11.27 -9.12
C ASP A 126 -9.09 -10.62 -9.27
N SER A 127 -8.08 -11.12 -8.56
CA SER A 127 -6.73 -10.56 -8.58
C SER A 127 -5.97 -11.03 -9.81
N GLU A 128 -5.41 -10.07 -10.58
CA GLU A 128 -4.68 -10.31 -11.82
C GLU A 128 -3.21 -9.85 -11.74
N LEU A 129 -2.91 -8.82 -10.93
CA LEU A 129 -1.57 -8.26 -10.80
C LEU A 129 -1.15 -8.15 -9.32
N ILE A 130 0.07 -8.60 -9.02
CA ILE A 130 0.71 -8.46 -7.71
C ILE A 130 2.03 -7.73 -7.92
N SER A 131 2.15 -6.52 -7.36
CA SER A 131 3.39 -5.75 -7.43
C SER A 131 4.04 -5.66 -6.06
N ILE A 132 5.32 -6.01 -5.97
CA ILE A 132 6.15 -5.98 -4.77
C ILE A 132 7.16 -4.86 -4.92
N TYR A 133 7.11 -3.85 -4.05
CA TYR A 133 8.05 -2.74 -4.00
C TYR A 133 8.93 -2.92 -2.77
N TYR A 134 10.17 -3.44 -2.92
CA TYR A 134 11.07 -3.65 -1.80
C TYR A 134 11.83 -2.38 -1.41
N GLY A 135 11.99 -2.20 -0.09
CA GLY A 135 12.63 -1.05 0.52
C GLY A 135 14.15 -1.21 0.64
N GLU A 136 14.79 -0.21 1.26
CA GLU A 136 16.24 -0.21 1.46
C GLU A 136 16.74 -1.30 2.44
N ASP A 137 15.86 -1.77 3.33
CA ASP A 137 16.16 -2.79 4.35
C ASP A 137 15.82 -4.23 3.90
N MET A 138 15.47 -4.43 2.64
CA MET A 138 15.23 -5.75 2.03
C MET A 138 16.18 -5.94 0.84
N SER A 139 16.85 -7.08 0.77
CA SER A 139 17.73 -7.39 -0.36
C SER A 139 16.95 -7.69 -1.64
N GLU A 140 17.53 -7.41 -2.81
CA GLU A 140 16.97 -7.79 -4.12
C GLU A 140 16.75 -9.30 -4.21
N GLU A 141 17.72 -10.11 -3.73
CA GLU A 141 17.63 -11.57 -3.70
C GLU A 141 16.40 -12.06 -2.90
N ASP A 142 16.15 -11.47 -1.73
CA ASP A 142 14.97 -11.80 -0.92
C ASP A 142 13.67 -11.38 -1.61
N ALA A 143 13.67 -10.22 -2.25
CA ALA A 143 12.50 -9.71 -2.97
C ALA A 143 12.17 -10.58 -4.20
N GLU A 144 13.18 -10.97 -4.98
CA GLU A 144 13.03 -11.89 -6.10
C GLU A 144 12.56 -13.27 -5.63
N SER A 145 13.16 -13.82 -4.56
CA SER A 145 12.72 -15.10 -3.96
C SER A 145 11.26 -15.05 -3.51
N LEU A 146 10.82 -13.93 -2.94
CA LEU A 146 9.41 -13.73 -2.60
C LEU A 146 8.53 -13.71 -3.86
N GLY A 147 8.94 -12.96 -4.88
CA GLY A 147 8.25 -12.89 -6.18
C GLY A 147 8.06 -14.28 -6.80
N GLU A 148 9.14 -15.06 -6.89
CA GLU A 148 9.08 -16.43 -7.42
C GLU A 148 8.12 -17.34 -6.65
N LYS A 149 8.07 -17.25 -5.32
CA LYS A 149 7.14 -18.02 -4.49
C LYS A 149 5.68 -17.61 -4.73
N ILE A 150 5.43 -16.31 -4.90
CA ILE A 150 4.09 -15.79 -5.17
C ILE A 150 3.64 -16.19 -6.57
N GLU A 151 4.49 -16.09 -7.58
CA GLU A 151 4.21 -16.54 -8.95
C GLU A 151 3.86 -18.03 -9.02
N GLN A 152 4.59 -18.88 -8.27
CA GLN A 152 4.27 -20.30 -8.16
C GLN A 152 2.95 -20.56 -7.45
N ALA A 153 2.59 -19.75 -6.46
CA ALA A 153 1.34 -19.90 -5.70
C ALA A 153 0.11 -19.39 -6.45
N TYR A 154 0.30 -18.39 -7.31
CA TYR A 154 -0.76 -17.69 -8.07
C TYR A 154 -0.38 -17.60 -9.56
N PRO A 155 -0.39 -18.72 -10.29
CA PRO A 155 0.06 -18.78 -11.68
C PRO A 155 -0.83 -18.00 -12.67
N ASP A 156 -2.00 -17.58 -12.23
CA ASP A 156 -2.94 -16.77 -13.00
C ASP A 156 -2.75 -15.25 -12.78
N CYS A 157 -1.86 -14.86 -11.84
CA CYS A 157 -1.50 -13.47 -11.58
C CYS A 157 -0.14 -13.15 -12.18
N ASP A 158 -0.01 -11.97 -12.77
CA ASP A 158 1.28 -11.38 -13.10
C ASP A 158 1.95 -10.88 -11.81
N VAL A 159 3.24 -11.19 -11.62
CA VAL A 159 4.01 -10.76 -10.44
C VAL A 159 5.15 -9.87 -10.86
N GLU A 160 5.21 -8.67 -10.29
CA GLU A 160 6.26 -7.69 -10.53
C GLU A 160 7.05 -7.41 -9.25
N VAL A 161 8.37 -7.38 -9.36
CA VAL A 161 9.27 -7.01 -8.27
C VAL A 161 10.03 -5.75 -8.66
N ASN A 162 9.87 -4.69 -7.88
CA ASN A 162 10.43 -3.38 -8.16
C ASN A 162 11.17 -2.82 -6.94
N TYR A 163 12.29 -2.15 -7.15
CA TYR A 163 12.98 -1.41 -6.09
C TYR A 163 12.23 -0.12 -5.77
N GLY A 164 11.65 -0.04 -4.58
CA GLY A 164 10.95 1.15 -4.09
C GLY A 164 11.87 2.09 -3.30
N GLY A 165 12.92 1.56 -2.65
CA GLY A 165 13.91 2.32 -1.88
C GLY A 165 13.33 3.04 -0.65
N GLN A 166 12.13 2.69 -0.22
CA GLN A 166 11.50 3.29 0.96
C GLN A 166 12.19 2.79 2.24
N PRO A 167 12.42 3.69 3.22
CA PRO A 167 12.86 3.30 4.56
C PRO A 167 11.70 2.75 5.38
N ILE A 168 11.99 2.01 6.46
CA ILE A 168 11.04 1.54 7.48
C ILE A 168 10.19 0.36 7.02
N TYR A 169 9.73 0.37 5.78
CA TYR A 169 8.95 -0.73 5.21
C TYR A 169 9.86 -1.65 4.41
N TYR A 170 9.95 -2.92 4.81
CA TYR A 170 10.68 -3.94 4.06
C TYR A 170 10.14 -4.08 2.64
N CYS A 171 8.82 -4.13 2.53
CA CYS A 171 8.17 -4.01 1.23
C CYS A 171 6.78 -3.37 1.36
N VAL A 172 6.34 -2.78 0.26
CA VAL A 172 4.96 -2.39 0.00
C VAL A 172 4.45 -3.27 -1.13
N VAL A 173 3.25 -3.79 -0.99
CA VAL A 173 2.64 -4.69 -1.97
C VAL A 173 1.33 -4.10 -2.45
N SER A 174 1.05 -4.17 -3.73
CA SER A 174 -0.30 -3.99 -4.28
C SER A 174 -0.83 -5.27 -4.89
N VAL A 175 -2.13 -5.45 -4.78
CA VAL A 175 -2.90 -6.52 -5.43
C VAL A 175 -4.07 -5.86 -6.16
N GLU A 176 -4.15 -6.11 -7.46
CA GLU A 176 -5.13 -5.54 -8.39
C GLU A 176 -5.83 -6.62 -9.19
#